data_d2e103c433f4ca42351a2ca56c1e7d39
#
_entry.id   d2e103c433f4ca42351a2ca56c1e7d39
#
_cell.length_a   1.000
_cell.length_b   1.000
_cell.length_c   1.000
_cell.angle_alpha   90.00
_cell.angle_beta   90.00
_cell.angle_gamma   90.00
#
_symmetry.space_group_name_H-M   'P 1'
#
loop_
_entity.id
_entity.type
_entity.pdbx_description
1 polymer ?
#
loop_
_entity_poly.entity_id
_entity_poly.type
_entity_poly.pdbx_seq_one_letter_code
_entity_poly.pdbx_strand_id
1 'polypeptide(L)'
;MKLYYAPLSGHSHRARLMLSLLGVDHELIAVNLPQREHKSAEFLTLNPFGQIPVLVDGALTIADSTAILVYLAKKYGRTDWLPDTPEGAARVQRWLSVASGEVAFGRVGQPVRAAEFLREIHKDRGRVRNRQCAIH
;
A
#
# COMPACT_ATOMS: atom_id res chain seq x y z
N MET A 1 -16.31 4.51 -5.13
CA MET A 1 -14.91 4.78 -4.73
C MET A 1 -14.14 5.23 -5.96
N LYS A 2 -13.24 6.23 -5.86
CA LYS A 2 -12.43 6.73 -6.98
C LYS A 2 -10.96 6.69 -6.62
N LEU A 3 -10.11 6.22 -7.53
CA LEU A 3 -8.65 6.22 -7.34
C LEU A 3 -7.99 7.10 -8.41
N TYR A 4 -7.40 8.20 -8.00
CA TYR A 4 -6.54 9.05 -8.83
C TYR A 4 -5.15 8.41 -8.89
N TYR A 5 -4.66 8.12 -10.08
CA TYR A 5 -3.45 7.33 -10.28
C TYR A 5 -2.62 7.79 -11.48
N ALA A 6 -1.37 7.37 -11.54
CA ALA A 6 -0.58 7.43 -12.78
C ALA A 6 -0.13 6.02 -13.18
N PRO A 7 -0.19 5.65 -14.49
CA PRO A 7 0.07 4.28 -14.97
C PRO A 7 1.44 3.74 -14.58
N LEU A 8 2.48 4.56 -14.62
CA LEU A 8 3.87 4.17 -14.35
C LEU A 8 4.30 4.37 -12.89
N SER A 9 3.36 4.73 -11.99
CA SER A 9 3.66 4.93 -10.58
C SER A 9 3.56 3.63 -9.79
N GLY A 10 4.65 3.18 -9.19
CA GLY A 10 4.65 2.04 -8.27
C GLY A 10 3.76 2.25 -7.04
N HIS A 11 3.65 3.50 -6.55
CA HIS A 11 2.74 3.87 -5.49
C HIS A 11 1.27 3.72 -5.90
N SER A 12 0.92 4.12 -7.13
CA SER A 12 -0.43 3.93 -7.68
C SER A 12 -0.71 2.44 -7.95
N HIS A 13 0.28 1.70 -8.43
CA HIS A 13 0.14 0.28 -8.73
C HIS A 13 -0.28 -0.53 -7.50
N ARG A 14 0.34 -0.33 -6.34
CA ARG A 14 -0.03 -1.10 -5.13
C ARG A 14 -1.43 -0.77 -4.62
N ALA A 15 -1.89 0.48 -4.74
CA ALA A 15 -3.26 0.85 -4.40
C ALA A 15 -4.28 0.18 -5.33
N ARG A 16 -4.00 0.17 -6.65
CA ARG A 16 -4.81 -0.55 -7.65
C ARG A 16 -4.85 -2.04 -7.40
N LEU A 17 -3.68 -2.64 -7.12
CA LEU A 17 -3.57 -4.06 -6.82
C LEU A 17 -4.40 -4.43 -5.58
N MET A 18 -4.34 -3.62 -4.53
CA MET A 18 -5.13 -3.84 -3.31
C MET A 18 -6.64 -3.82 -3.60
N LEU A 19 -7.13 -2.84 -4.36
CA LEU A 19 -8.54 -2.75 -4.76
C LEU A 19 -8.96 -3.97 -5.60
N SER A 20 -8.11 -4.40 -6.53
CA SER A 20 -8.33 -5.58 -7.34
C SER A 20 -8.41 -6.87 -6.51
N LEU A 21 -7.48 -7.07 -5.57
CA LEU A 21 -7.44 -8.24 -4.69
C LEU A 21 -8.65 -8.30 -3.73
N LEU A 22 -9.19 -7.14 -3.37
CA LEU A 22 -10.42 -7.03 -2.58
C LEU A 22 -11.70 -7.23 -3.40
N GLY A 23 -11.61 -7.23 -4.74
CA GLY A 23 -12.78 -7.29 -5.61
C GLY A 23 -13.71 -6.08 -5.49
N VAL A 24 -13.14 -4.91 -5.16
CA VAL A 24 -13.93 -3.68 -4.91
C VAL A 24 -14.14 -2.91 -6.20
N ASP A 25 -15.40 -2.62 -6.51
CA ASP A 25 -15.75 -1.74 -7.63
C ASP A 25 -15.26 -0.32 -7.38
N HIS A 26 -14.51 0.21 -8.34
CA HIS A 26 -13.92 1.54 -8.25
C HIS A 26 -13.70 2.16 -9.62
N GLU A 27 -13.76 3.48 -9.66
CA GLU A 27 -13.41 4.29 -10.82
C GLU A 27 -11.92 4.62 -10.80
N LEU A 28 -11.24 4.44 -11.91
CA LEU A 28 -9.84 4.82 -12.09
C LEU A 28 -9.75 6.15 -12.85
N ILE A 29 -9.15 7.16 -12.23
CA ILE A 29 -8.95 8.50 -12.80
C ILE A 29 -7.46 8.67 -13.05
N ALA A 30 -7.05 8.64 -14.32
CA ALA A 30 -5.66 8.84 -14.70
C ALA A 30 -5.27 10.32 -14.55
N VAL A 31 -4.15 10.58 -13.87
CA VAL A 31 -3.58 11.91 -13.67
C VAL A 31 -2.37 12.08 -14.58
N ASN A 32 -2.38 13.10 -15.44
CA ASN A 32 -1.30 13.37 -16.38
C ASN A 32 -0.12 14.08 -15.70
N LEU A 33 0.85 13.30 -15.23
CA LEU A 33 2.04 13.85 -14.56
C LEU A 33 2.92 14.73 -15.46
N PRO A 34 3.19 14.35 -16.74
CA PRO A 34 3.92 15.19 -17.67
C PRO A 34 3.30 16.59 -17.86
N GLN A 35 1.98 16.68 -17.91
CA GLN A 35 1.27 17.97 -17.98
C GLN A 35 1.05 18.62 -16.62
N ARG A 36 1.66 18.07 -15.57
CA ARG A 36 1.57 18.60 -14.21
C ARG A 36 0.15 18.71 -13.64
N GLU A 37 -0.78 17.89 -14.09
CA GLU A 37 -2.16 17.88 -13.63
C GLU A 37 -2.27 17.73 -12.11
N HIS A 38 -1.37 16.92 -11.51
CA HIS A 38 -1.25 16.75 -10.05
C HIS A 38 -0.86 18.04 -9.30
N LYS A 39 -0.53 19.14 -10.01
CA LYS A 39 -0.23 20.46 -9.46
C LYS A 39 -1.30 21.50 -9.83
N SER A 40 -2.39 21.09 -10.48
CA SER A 40 -3.52 21.98 -10.73
C SER A 40 -4.21 22.40 -9.43
N ALA A 41 -4.85 23.57 -9.43
CA ALA A 41 -5.59 24.04 -8.27
C ALA A 41 -6.66 23.03 -7.82
N GLU A 42 -7.34 22.41 -8.79
CA GLU A 42 -8.34 21.37 -8.55
C GLU A 42 -7.75 20.15 -7.83
N PHE A 43 -6.65 19.59 -8.35
CA PHE A 43 -6.02 18.43 -7.72
C PHE A 43 -5.45 18.75 -6.34
N LEU A 44 -4.93 19.95 -6.12
CA LEU A 44 -4.39 20.39 -4.83
C LEU A 44 -5.47 20.47 -3.74
N THR A 45 -6.75 20.56 -4.10
CA THR A 45 -7.85 20.42 -3.12
C THR A 45 -8.00 18.99 -2.60
N LEU A 46 -7.65 17.99 -3.42
CA LEU A 46 -7.65 16.57 -3.03
C LEU A 46 -6.40 16.19 -2.22
N ASN A 47 -5.26 16.71 -2.65
CA ASN A 47 -3.98 16.50 -1.98
C ASN A 47 -3.08 17.73 -2.07
N PRO A 48 -2.93 18.51 -0.99
CA PRO A 48 -2.12 19.72 -0.98
C PRO A 48 -0.65 19.51 -1.36
N PHE A 49 -0.11 18.29 -1.19
CA PHE A 49 1.25 17.94 -1.63
C PHE A 49 1.34 17.72 -3.14
N GLY A 50 0.19 17.60 -3.83
CA GLY A 50 0.14 17.32 -5.26
C GLY A 50 0.88 16.03 -5.61
N GLN A 51 0.55 14.95 -4.96
CA GLN A 51 1.11 13.61 -5.16
C GLN A 51 0.00 12.59 -5.41
N ILE A 52 0.32 11.55 -6.16
CA ILE A 52 -0.55 10.39 -6.41
C ILE A 52 0.02 9.13 -5.71
N PRO A 53 -0.82 8.12 -5.41
CA PRO A 53 -2.26 8.04 -5.60
C PRO A 53 -3.06 8.85 -4.56
N VAL A 54 -4.32 9.13 -4.90
CA VAL A 54 -5.33 9.63 -3.96
C VAL A 54 -6.57 8.77 -4.10
N LEU A 55 -7.09 8.28 -2.98
CA LEU A 55 -8.36 7.55 -2.91
C LEU A 55 -9.45 8.48 -2.39
N VAL A 56 -10.59 8.53 -3.07
CA VAL A 56 -11.80 9.20 -2.62
C VAL A 56 -12.89 8.16 -2.39
N ASP A 57 -13.42 8.11 -1.17
CA ASP A 57 -14.48 7.19 -0.77
C ASP A 57 -15.60 7.96 -0.05
N GLY A 58 -16.63 8.33 -0.80
CA GLY A 58 -17.66 9.25 -0.34
C GLY A 58 -17.05 10.61 0.02
N ALA A 59 -17.20 11.04 1.26
CA ALA A 59 -16.65 12.31 1.76
C ALA A 59 -15.18 12.18 2.21
N LEU A 60 -14.64 10.96 2.28
CA LEU A 60 -13.27 10.72 2.75
C LEU A 60 -12.28 10.78 1.58
N THR A 61 -11.24 11.58 1.73
CA THR A 61 -10.10 11.63 0.80
C THR A 61 -8.83 11.18 1.51
N ILE A 62 -8.14 10.20 0.94
CA ILE A 62 -6.90 9.64 1.49
C ILE A 62 -5.79 9.81 0.45
N ALA A 63 -4.81 10.63 0.75
CA ALA A 63 -3.55 10.73 0.04
C ALA A 63 -2.49 9.87 0.75
N ASP A 64 -1.55 9.32 0.01
CA ASP A 64 -0.53 8.35 0.39
C ASP A 64 -0.96 6.88 0.20
N SER A 65 -0.12 6.18 -0.55
CA SER A 65 -0.41 4.79 -0.92
C SER A 65 -0.44 3.82 0.26
N THR A 66 0.37 4.04 1.31
CA THR A 66 0.39 3.17 2.48
C THR A 66 -0.84 3.38 3.36
N ALA A 67 -1.27 4.64 3.51
CA ALA A 67 -2.51 4.97 4.20
C ALA A 67 -3.73 4.36 3.49
N ILE A 68 -3.75 4.39 2.15
CA ILE A 68 -4.79 3.74 1.35
C ILE A 68 -4.83 2.23 1.63
N LEU A 69 -3.68 1.54 1.65
CA LEU A 69 -3.62 0.10 1.94
C LEU A 69 -4.16 -0.22 3.34
N VAL A 70 -3.75 0.55 4.35
CA VAL A 70 -4.22 0.39 5.73
C VAL A 70 -5.72 0.62 5.82
N TYR A 71 -6.22 1.70 5.22
CA TYR A 71 -7.65 2.01 5.19
C TYR A 71 -8.47 0.88 4.58
N LEU A 72 -8.07 0.41 3.39
CA LEU A 72 -8.79 -0.65 2.69
C LEU A 72 -8.76 -1.97 3.48
N ALA A 73 -7.61 -2.35 4.06
CA ALA A 73 -7.53 -3.55 4.89
C ALA A 73 -8.49 -3.47 6.10
N LYS A 74 -8.55 -2.33 6.78
CA LYS A 74 -9.46 -2.13 7.92
C LYS A 74 -10.92 -2.08 7.48
N LYS A 75 -11.25 -1.33 6.43
CA LYS A 75 -12.61 -1.19 5.91
C LYS A 75 -13.23 -2.54 5.52
N TYR A 76 -12.43 -3.44 4.94
CA TYR A 76 -12.87 -4.75 4.46
C TYR A 76 -12.53 -5.91 5.42
N GLY A 77 -12.17 -5.60 6.66
CA GLY A 77 -11.97 -6.60 7.73
C GLY A 77 -10.83 -7.58 7.46
N ARG A 78 -9.80 -7.19 6.69
CA ARG A 78 -8.67 -8.06 6.32
C ARG A 78 -7.63 -8.13 7.44
N THR A 79 -7.99 -8.78 8.53
CA THR A 79 -7.08 -9.00 9.68
C THR A 79 -5.93 -9.94 9.34
N ASP A 80 -6.07 -10.75 8.29
CA ASP A 80 -5.00 -11.56 7.68
C ASP A 80 -3.93 -10.71 6.99
N TRP A 81 -4.27 -9.50 6.50
CA TRP A 81 -3.35 -8.56 5.87
C TRP A 81 -2.86 -7.48 6.84
N LEU A 82 -3.74 -7.03 7.74
CA LEU A 82 -3.43 -6.05 8.77
C LEU A 82 -3.95 -6.56 10.12
N PRO A 83 -3.15 -7.34 10.86
CA PRO A 83 -3.51 -7.87 12.17
C PRO A 83 -3.80 -6.77 13.18
N ASP A 84 -4.73 -7.05 14.11
CA ASP A 84 -5.12 -6.11 15.17
C ASP A 84 -4.16 -6.11 16.36
N THR A 85 -3.24 -7.10 16.45
CA THR A 85 -2.25 -7.15 17.51
C THR A 85 -1.16 -6.10 17.30
N PRO A 86 -0.60 -5.52 18.38
CA PRO A 86 0.48 -4.53 18.29
C PRO A 86 1.68 -5.04 17.49
N GLU A 87 2.09 -6.31 17.71
CA GLU A 87 3.22 -6.93 17.01
C GLU A 87 2.92 -7.14 15.52
N GLY A 88 1.69 -7.56 15.19
CA GLY A 88 1.25 -7.74 13.81
C GLY A 88 1.20 -6.41 13.07
N ALA A 89 0.62 -5.40 13.67
CA ALA A 89 0.57 -4.04 13.11
C ALA A 89 1.98 -3.47 12.88
N ALA A 90 2.90 -3.62 13.86
CA ALA A 90 4.27 -3.16 13.73
C ALA A 90 5.03 -3.86 12.58
N ARG A 91 4.82 -5.18 12.40
CA ARG A 91 5.41 -5.93 11.28
C ARG A 91 4.92 -5.43 9.93
N VAL A 92 3.61 -5.22 9.78
CA VAL A 92 3.03 -4.68 8.54
C VAL A 92 3.56 -3.27 8.29
N GLN A 93 3.57 -2.39 9.30
CA GLN A 93 4.10 -1.03 9.17
C GLN A 93 5.58 -1.03 8.72
N ARG A 94 6.41 -1.93 9.26
CA ARG A 94 7.81 -2.08 8.82
C ARG A 94 7.90 -2.32 7.31
N TRP A 95 7.06 -3.23 6.78
CA TRP A 95 7.06 -3.55 5.34
C TRP A 95 6.50 -2.42 4.48
N LEU A 96 5.49 -1.71 4.95
CA LEU A 96 4.97 -0.51 4.28
C LEU A 96 6.05 0.58 4.18
N SER A 97 6.84 0.77 5.26
CA SER A 97 7.96 1.73 5.28
C SER A 97 9.08 1.32 4.30
N VAL A 98 9.46 0.04 4.29
CA VAL A 98 10.46 -0.49 3.33
C VAL A 98 9.98 -0.30 1.89
N ALA A 99 8.72 -0.62 1.60
CA ALA A 99 8.16 -0.47 0.26
C ALA A 99 8.10 0.99 -0.20
N SER A 100 7.86 1.93 0.71
CA SER A 100 7.79 3.36 0.39
C SER A 100 9.16 4.02 0.27
N GLY A 101 10.14 3.56 1.05
CA GLY A 101 11.50 4.08 1.08
C GLY A 101 12.46 3.29 0.21
N GLU A 102 12.90 2.12 0.68
CA GLU A 102 13.98 1.36 0.06
C GLU A 102 13.64 0.87 -1.36
N VAL A 103 12.39 0.39 -1.57
CA VAL A 103 11.96 -0.12 -2.88
C VAL A 103 11.68 1.03 -3.84
N ALA A 104 10.95 2.06 -3.40
CA ALA A 104 10.54 3.17 -4.27
C ALA A 104 11.73 4.00 -4.76
N PHE A 105 12.81 4.07 -3.99
CA PHE A 105 14.04 4.80 -4.36
C PHE A 105 15.12 3.90 -4.99
N GLY A 106 14.78 2.68 -5.37
CA GLY A 106 15.72 1.76 -6.03
C GLY A 106 16.88 1.28 -5.14
N ARG A 107 16.78 1.43 -3.82
CA ARG A 107 17.82 1.02 -2.88
C ARG A 107 17.86 -0.50 -2.63
N VAL A 108 16.89 -1.25 -3.16
CA VAL A 108 16.82 -2.72 -3.10
C VAL A 108 17.73 -3.39 -4.14
N GLY A 109 18.59 -2.63 -4.80
CA GLY A 109 19.49 -3.15 -5.84
C GLY A 109 20.79 -3.81 -5.35
N GLN A 110 21.00 -4.02 -4.05
CA GLN A 110 22.15 -4.77 -3.55
C GLN A 110 21.75 -6.22 -3.29
N PRO A 111 22.39 -7.21 -3.95
CA PRO A 111 21.99 -8.63 -3.89
C PRO A 111 21.98 -9.24 -2.47
N VAL A 112 22.73 -8.66 -1.54
CA VAL A 112 22.79 -9.11 -0.14
C VAL A 112 21.49 -8.81 0.61
N ARG A 113 20.85 -7.68 0.35
CA ARG A 113 19.61 -7.27 1.04
C ARG A 113 18.36 -7.99 0.54
N ALA A 114 18.31 -8.34 -0.74
CA ALA A 114 17.21 -9.13 -1.28
C ALA A 114 17.18 -10.56 -0.69
N ALA A 115 18.34 -11.17 -0.49
CA ALA A 115 18.44 -12.49 0.13
C ALA A 115 18.07 -12.49 1.62
N GLU A 116 18.44 -11.44 2.36
CA GLU A 116 18.01 -11.23 3.75
C GLU A 116 16.51 -11.01 3.86
N PHE A 117 15.96 -10.19 2.97
CA PHE A 117 14.54 -9.93 2.82
C PHE A 117 13.72 -11.22 2.61
N LEU A 118 14.14 -12.06 1.65
CA LEU A 118 13.47 -13.33 1.38
C LEU A 118 13.59 -14.34 2.53
N ARG A 119 14.73 -14.37 3.23
CA ARG A 119 14.92 -15.20 4.41
C ARG A 119 13.99 -14.82 5.57
N GLU A 120 13.76 -13.52 5.76
CA GLU A 120 12.90 -13.01 6.84
C GLU A 120 11.43 -13.30 6.57
N ILE A 121 10.98 -13.16 5.33
CA ILE A 121 9.62 -13.59 4.90
C ILE A 121 9.42 -15.09 5.14
N HIS A 122 10.42 -15.93 4.82
CA HIS A 122 10.33 -17.38 5.05
C HIS A 122 10.32 -17.77 6.55
N LYS A 123 11.06 -17.06 7.39
CA LYS A 123 11.03 -17.26 8.85
C LYS A 123 9.67 -16.93 9.45
N ASP A 124 9.04 -15.88 8.98
CA ASP A 124 7.71 -15.46 9.48
C ASP A 124 6.60 -16.44 9.03
N ARG A 125 6.68 -16.98 7.82
CA ARG A 125 5.76 -18.05 7.35
C ARG A 125 5.88 -19.33 8.16
N GLY A 126 7.09 -19.72 8.57
CA GLY A 126 7.33 -20.90 9.43
C GLY A 126 6.76 -20.74 10.84
N ARG A 127 6.82 -19.52 11.41
CA ARG A 127 6.26 -19.25 12.74
C ARG A 127 4.73 -19.23 12.78
N VAL A 128 4.08 -18.75 11.72
CA VAL A 128 2.62 -18.77 11.62
C VAL A 128 2.09 -20.19 11.50
N ARG A 129 2.75 -21.08 10.74
CA ARG A 129 2.37 -22.49 10.61
C ARG A 129 2.48 -23.26 11.94
N ASN A 130 3.55 -23.04 12.71
CA ASN A 130 3.74 -23.73 13.99
C ASN A 130 2.77 -23.28 15.09
N ARG A 131 2.20 -22.09 15.03
CA ARG A 131 1.18 -21.65 15.99
C ARG A 131 -0.21 -22.22 15.69
N GLN A 132 -0.52 -22.53 14.44
CA GLN A 132 -1.78 -23.19 14.08
C GLN A 132 -1.80 -24.68 14.43
N CYS A 133 -0.65 -25.35 14.51
CA CYS A 133 -0.56 -26.75 14.95
C CYS A 133 -0.53 -26.94 16.48
N ALA A 134 -0.42 -25.87 17.27
CA ALA A 134 -0.34 -25.96 18.74
C ALA A 134 -1.68 -25.70 19.46
N ILE A 135 -2.80 -25.64 18.72
CA ILE A 135 -4.16 -25.40 19.25
C ILE A 135 -5.07 -26.61 18.94
N HIS A 136 -4.52 -27.82 19.02
CA HIS A 136 -5.35 -29.04 19.02
C HIS A 136 -4.90 -29.95 20.15
#